data_287df65753f81e157cad47958dba75ae
#
_entry.id   287df65753f81e157cad47958dba75ae
#
_cell.length_a   1.000
_cell.length_b   1.000
_cell.length_c   1.000
_cell.angle_alpha   90.00
_cell.angle_beta   90.00
_cell.angle_gamma   90.00
#
_symmetry.space_group_name_H-M   'P 1'
#
loop_
_entity.id
_entity.type
_entity.pdbx_description
1 polymer ?
#
loop_
_entity_poly.entity_id
_entity_poly.type
_entity_poly.pdbx_seq_one_letter_code
_entity_poly.pdbx_strand_id
1 'polypeptide(L)'
;MTQPTNEEILHVCDRFDLCGRVIKVKPCGDGHINYTYIVTTRRDDCDCRCRYTVQIVNTDIFKKPDEVMENIVHVTEHIRAGLRRNGEDTERGTLRVVYTKDGKYSYTDGEGRYWRVYRFVEDTVCRQTVDSPATFARVGEAFGDFQRRLSDFDASLLYESIPNFHNTQKRYADFLSAVERDAAGRAHGVQEEIRFITDRAEKCSLIVDALASGELPLRVTHNDTKLSNILLDETTDEAVCIIDLDTVMPGSALYDFGDSIRTGAASAAEDEPDLDKVHFLPEMFKAYAEGFIKGTGGALTEREVRMLPDGGYIITLEQAIRFLGDYLDGDTYYHTKYPEHNLVRARTQLKLVADMEACMPELREFVDGLI
;
A
#
# COMPACT_ATOMS: atom_id res chain seq x y z
N MET A 1 -6.00 -13.94 -15.77
CA MET A 1 -7.18 -13.20 -16.33
C MET A 1 -6.94 -12.83 -17.78
N THR A 2 -7.94 -12.98 -18.68
CA THR A 2 -7.86 -12.51 -20.08
C THR A 2 -8.25 -11.03 -20.16
N GLN A 3 -7.53 -10.27 -21.01
CA GLN A 3 -7.90 -8.87 -21.27
C GLN A 3 -9.25 -8.80 -21.96
N PRO A 4 -10.15 -7.90 -21.55
CA PRO A 4 -11.44 -7.70 -22.18
C PRO A 4 -11.31 -6.96 -23.50
N THR A 5 -12.25 -7.22 -24.41
CA THR A 5 -12.45 -6.44 -25.61
C THR A 5 -13.10 -5.08 -25.31
N ASN A 6 -13.01 -4.13 -26.23
CA ASN A 6 -13.71 -2.85 -26.07
C ASN A 6 -15.24 -3.01 -25.97
N GLU A 7 -15.84 -3.97 -26.66
CA GLU A 7 -17.27 -4.24 -26.59
C GLU A 7 -17.70 -4.72 -25.19
N GLU A 8 -16.89 -5.59 -24.59
CA GLU A 8 -17.14 -6.06 -23.21
C GLU A 8 -17.03 -4.91 -22.21
N ILE A 9 -16.02 -4.03 -22.35
CA ILE A 9 -15.89 -2.85 -21.49
C ILE A 9 -17.10 -1.92 -21.65
N LEU A 10 -17.58 -1.69 -22.87
CA LEU A 10 -18.79 -0.90 -23.12
C LEU A 10 -20.00 -1.51 -22.45
N HIS A 11 -20.19 -2.84 -22.59
CA HIS A 11 -21.29 -3.57 -21.94
C HIS A 11 -21.24 -3.44 -20.41
N VAL A 12 -20.03 -3.51 -19.81
CA VAL A 12 -19.84 -3.32 -18.37
C VAL A 12 -20.16 -1.87 -17.98
N CYS A 13 -19.68 -0.88 -18.74
CA CYS A 13 -19.99 0.53 -18.50
C CYS A 13 -21.51 0.81 -18.46
N ASP A 14 -22.30 0.11 -19.28
CA ASP A 14 -23.76 0.24 -19.28
C ASP A 14 -24.43 -0.27 -17.99
N ARG A 15 -23.75 -1.02 -17.15
CA ARG A 15 -24.25 -1.48 -15.85
C ARG A 15 -24.10 -0.43 -14.75
N PHE A 16 -23.13 0.47 -14.89
CA PHE A 16 -22.84 1.51 -13.90
C PHE A 16 -23.60 2.81 -14.21
N ASP A 17 -23.80 3.61 -13.16
CA ASP A 17 -24.45 4.93 -13.25
C ASP A 17 -23.45 6.00 -13.75
N LEU A 18 -23.04 5.84 -15.01
CA LEU A 18 -22.14 6.80 -15.66
C LEU A 18 -22.93 7.97 -16.25
N CYS A 19 -22.37 9.16 -16.11
CA CYS A 19 -22.96 10.35 -16.70
C CYS A 19 -22.70 10.40 -18.22
N GLY A 20 -23.74 10.22 -19.04
CA GLY A 20 -23.65 10.28 -20.50
C GLY A 20 -23.19 8.97 -21.15
N ARG A 21 -23.00 9.02 -22.47
CA ARG A 21 -22.57 7.83 -23.25
C ARG A 21 -21.04 7.73 -23.35
N VAL A 22 -20.51 6.52 -23.37
CA VAL A 22 -19.08 6.27 -23.58
C VAL A 22 -18.68 6.70 -25.00
N ILE A 23 -17.63 7.51 -25.11
CA ILE A 23 -17.06 7.97 -26.38
C ILE A 23 -15.59 7.53 -26.58
N LYS A 24 -14.91 7.12 -25.50
CA LYS A 24 -13.50 6.67 -25.57
C LYS A 24 -13.20 5.72 -24.44
N VAL A 25 -12.45 4.67 -24.74
CA VAL A 25 -11.82 3.74 -23.79
C VAL A 25 -10.33 3.73 -24.07
N LYS A 26 -9.50 3.85 -23.03
CA LYS A 26 -8.04 3.81 -23.12
C LYS A 26 -7.48 2.96 -21.98
N PRO A 27 -6.64 1.95 -22.22
CA PRO A 27 -5.90 1.28 -21.17
C PRO A 27 -5.06 2.30 -20.38
N CYS A 28 -4.93 2.12 -19.09
CA CYS A 28 -4.19 3.01 -18.21
C CYS A 28 -3.20 2.23 -17.36
N GLY A 29 -1.92 2.60 -17.49
CA GLY A 29 -0.84 2.06 -16.67
C GLY A 29 -0.43 0.64 -17.01
N ASP A 30 0.72 0.26 -16.47
CA ASP A 30 1.24 -1.11 -16.46
C ASP A 30 0.86 -1.80 -15.13
N GLY A 31 -0.39 -1.60 -14.68
CA GLY A 31 -0.88 -2.12 -13.39
C GLY A 31 -0.57 -3.61 -13.27
N HIS A 32 0.30 -3.97 -12.32
CA HIS A 32 0.78 -5.35 -12.17
C HIS A 32 -0.27 -6.28 -11.57
N ILE A 33 -1.30 -5.71 -10.94
CA ILE A 33 -2.34 -6.48 -10.21
C ILE A 33 -3.68 -6.41 -10.94
N ASN A 34 -4.23 -5.21 -11.14
CA ASN A 34 -5.54 -4.99 -11.73
C ASN A 34 -5.44 -4.46 -13.16
N TYR A 35 -6.36 -4.88 -14.05
CA TYR A 35 -6.49 -4.21 -15.36
C TYR A 35 -7.26 -2.90 -15.20
N THR A 36 -6.67 -1.80 -15.64
CA THR A 36 -7.23 -0.45 -15.49
C THR A 36 -7.48 0.22 -16.85
N TYR A 37 -8.63 0.85 -16.98
CA TYR A 37 -9.05 1.59 -18.17
C TYR A 37 -9.54 2.97 -17.77
N ILE A 38 -9.19 4.00 -18.55
CA ILE A 38 -9.81 5.31 -18.47
C ILE A 38 -10.91 5.39 -19.51
N VAL A 39 -12.13 5.54 -19.04
CA VAL A 39 -13.33 5.67 -19.87
C VAL A 39 -13.77 7.12 -19.87
N THR A 40 -13.96 7.69 -21.07
CA THR A 40 -14.51 9.04 -21.22
C THR A 40 -15.95 8.94 -21.72
N THR A 41 -16.86 9.63 -21.05
CA THR A 41 -18.24 9.78 -21.48
C THR A 41 -18.50 11.23 -21.93
N ARG A 42 -19.59 11.42 -22.71
CA ARG A 42 -20.12 12.70 -23.11
C ARG A 42 -21.63 12.73 -22.88
N ARG A 43 -22.09 13.79 -22.27
CA ARG A 43 -23.53 14.03 -22.11
C ARG A 43 -24.15 14.45 -23.43
N ASP A 44 -25.38 14.04 -23.68
CA ASP A 44 -26.08 14.40 -24.92
C ASP A 44 -26.71 15.79 -24.87
N ASP A 45 -26.93 16.34 -23.67
CA ASP A 45 -27.52 17.67 -23.42
C ASP A 45 -26.49 18.81 -23.37
N CYS A 46 -25.19 18.50 -23.27
CA CYS A 46 -24.10 19.47 -23.30
C CYS A 46 -22.82 18.78 -23.82
N ASP A 47 -21.80 19.57 -24.22
CA ASP A 47 -20.48 18.99 -24.61
C ASP A 47 -19.61 18.63 -23.39
N CYS A 48 -20.25 18.44 -22.23
CA CYS A 48 -19.59 18.09 -21.00
C CYS A 48 -19.07 16.64 -21.05
N ARG A 49 -17.80 16.50 -20.72
CA ARG A 49 -17.15 15.19 -20.65
C ARG A 49 -16.90 14.81 -19.20
N CYS A 50 -17.04 13.51 -18.91
CA CYS A 50 -16.67 12.94 -17.63
C CYS A 50 -15.70 11.79 -17.88
N ARG A 51 -14.74 11.64 -16.96
CA ARG A 51 -13.79 10.52 -17.00
C ARG A 51 -14.06 9.59 -15.83
N TYR A 52 -13.77 8.30 -16.05
CA TYR A 52 -13.94 7.25 -15.05
C TYR A 52 -12.74 6.30 -15.13
N THR A 53 -12.32 5.80 -13.97
CA THR A 53 -11.37 4.70 -13.86
C THR A 53 -12.17 3.41 -13.73
N VAL A 54 -12.11 2.55 -14.73
CA VAL A 54 -12.79 1.25 -14.78
C VAL A 54 -11.74 0.17 -14.57
N GLN A 55 -11.96 -0.72 -13.58
CA GLN A 55 -10.98 -1.72 -13.21
C GLN A 55 -11.57 -3.12 -13.14
N ILE A 56 -10.75 -4.12 -13.56
CA ILE A 56 -10.98 -5.52 -13.23
C ILE A 56 -10.10 -5.85 -12.03
N VAL A 57 -10.72 -6.26 -10.93
CA VAL A 57 -10.02 -6.67 -9.72
C VAL A 57 -9.44 -8.08 -9.91
N ASN A 58 -8.20 -8.27 -9.49
CA ASN A 58 -7.54 -9.56 -9.53
C ASN A 58 -8.03 -10.47 -8.39
N THR A 59 -9.01 -11.33 -8.70
CA THR A 59 -9.60 -12.28 -7.75
C THR A 59 -8.69 -13.47 -7.42
N ASP A 60 -7.55 -13.60 -8.10
CA ASP A 60 -6.52 -14.57 -7.71
C ASP A 60 -5.75 -14.10 -6.47
N ILE A 61 -5.60 -12.79 -6.30
CA ILE A 61 -5.00 -12.15 -5.13
C ILE A 61 -6.09 -11.84 -4.09
N PHE A 62 -7.12 -11.11 -4.50
CA PHE A 62 -8.22 -10.70 -3.62
C PHE A 62 -9.35 -11.74 -3.68
N LYS A 63 -9.24 -12.79 -2.85
CA LYS A 63 -10.19 -13.92 -2.86
C LYS A 63 -11.62 -13.55 -2.47
N LYS A 64 -11.79 -12.42 -1.80
CA LYS A 64 -13.08 -11.89 -1.34
C LYS A 64 -13.24 -10.43 -1.79
N PRO A 65 -13.42 -10.19 -3.09
CA PRO A 65 -13.42 -8.84 -3.64
C PRO A 65 -14.56 -7.95 -3.12
N ASP A 66 -15.66 -8.54 -2.66
CA ASP A 66 -16.77 -7.80 -2.03
C ASP A 66 -16.31 -7.19 -0.69
N GLU A 67 -15.55 -7.93 0.16
CA GLU A 67 -15.00 -7.42 1.41
C GLU A 67 -14.02 -6.25 1.14
N VAL A 68 -13.18 -6.36 0.09
CA VAL A 68 -12.29 -5.28 -0.36
C VAL A 68 -13.09 -4.03 -0.73
N MET A 69 -14.16 -4.20 -1.51
CA MET A 69 -15.00 -3.07 -1.93
C MET A 69 -15.77 -2.45 -0.77
N GLU A 70 -16.25 -3.23 0.19
CA GLU A 70 -16.89 -2.70 1.40
C GLU A 70 -15.92 -1.85 2.22
N ASN A 71 -14.67 -2.30 2.41
CA ASN A 71 -13.63 -1.50 3.06
C ASN A 71 -13.40 -0.17 2.32
N ILE A 72 -13.24 -0.22 1.00
CA ILE A 72 -13.03 0.98 0.18
C ILE A 72 -14.20 1.95 0.30
N VAL A 73 -15.44 1.46 0.23
CA VAL A 73 -16.63 2.29 0.36
C VAL A 73 -16.70 2.94 1.74
N HIS A 74 -16.50 2.17 2.81
CA HIS A 74 -16.53 2.69 4.19
C HIS A 74 -15.48 3.79 4.38
N VAL A 75 -14.23 3.55 3.96
CA VAL A 75 -13.13 4.50 4.12
C VAL A 75 -13.36 5.77 3.28
N THR A 76 -13.70 5.61 2.00
CA THR A 76 -13.87 6.77 1.10
C THR A 76 -15.09 7.62 1.46
N GLU A 77 -16.21 7.02 1.87
CA GLU A 77 -17.38 7.78 2.31
C GLU A 77 -17.13 8.49 3.66
N HIS A 78 -16.37 7.87 4.59
CA HIS A 78 -15.97 8.53 5.83
C HIS A 78 -15.09 9.76 5.56
N ILE A 79 -14.03 9.60 4.76
CA ILE A 79 -13.15 10.71 4.36
C ILE A 79 -13.97 11.81 3.68
N ARG A 80 -14.84 11.44 2.75
CA ARG A 80 -15.68 12.39 2.00
C ARG A 80 -16.65 13.15 2.90
N ALA A 81 -17.22 12.49 3.91
CA ALA A 81 -18.05 13.16 4.91
C ALA A 81 -17.23 14.16 5.73
N GLY A 82 -16.00 13.83 6.10
CA GLY A 82 -15.04 14.75 6.74
C GLY A 82 -14.72 15.97 5.87
N LEU A 83 -14.34 15.74 4.61
CA LEU A 83 -14.06 16.81 3.63
C LEU A 83 -15.25 17.77 3.51
N ARG A 84 -16.47 17.24 3.42
CA ARG A 84 -17.70 18.07 3.34
C ARG A 84 -17.90 18.92 4.61
N ARG A 85 -17.68 18.33 5.80
CA ARG A 85 -17.80 19.05 7.09
C ARG A 85 -16.83 20.22 7.17
N ASN A 86 -15.63 20.05 6.60
CA ASN A 86 -14.57 21.05 6.64
C ASN A 86 -14.63 22.06 5.47
N GLY A 87 -15.54 21.90 4.50
CA GLY A 87 -15.61 22.74 3.30
C GLY A 87 -14.45 22.48 2.31
N GLU A 88 -13.81 21.30 2.39
CA GLU A 88 -12.74 20.87 1.50
C GLU A 88 -13.30 20.24 0.20
N ASP A 89 -12.43 20.02 -0.79
CA ASP A 89 -12.81 19.44 -2.08
C ASP A 89 -13.24 17.97 -1.95
N THR A 90 -14.53 17.70 -2.09
CA THR A 90 -15.10 16.36 -2.02
C THR A 90 -15.03 15.57 -3.32
N GLU A 91 -14.68 16.23 -4.43
CA GLU A 91 -14.58 15.55 -5.74
C GLU A 91 -13.18 15.00 -6.01
N ARG A 92 -12.15 15.68 -5.47
CA ARG A 92 -10.75 15.28 -5.68
C ARG A 92 -10.08 14.72 -4.43
N GLY A 93 -10.52 15.05 -3.22
CA GLY A 93 -9.83 14.73 -1.96
C GLY A 93 -9.91 13.27 -1.52
N THR A 94 -10.68 12.43 -2.19
CA THR A 94 -10.72 10.96 -2.00
C THR A 94 -11.32 10.27 -3.22
N LEU A 95 -11.04 8.98 -3.38
CA LEU A 95 -11.69 8.17 -4.43
C LEU A 95 -13.22 8.17 -4.26
N ARG A 96 -13.91 8.21 -5.38
CA ARG A 96 -15.36 8.14 -5.43
C ARG A 96 -15.82 6.91 -6.20
N VAL A 97 -16.37 5.96 -5.48
CA VAL A 97 -16.96 4.75 -6.09
C VAL A 97 -18.21 5.13 -6.90
N VAL A 98 -18.31 4.60 -8.10
CA VAL A 98 -19.50 4.73 -8.94
C VAL A 98 -20.30 3.45 -8.80
N TYR A 99 -21.57 3.58 -8.39
CA TYR A 99 -22.46 2.46 -8.20
C TYR A 99 -23.03 1.97 -9.53
N THR A 100 -23.42 0.72 -9.58
CA THR A 100 -24.24 0.18 -10.66
C THR A 100 -25.66 0.77 -10.62
N LYS A 101 -26.39 0.67 -11.71
CA LYS A 101 -27.79 1.16 -11.82
C LYS A 101 -28.75 0.47 -10.84
N ASP A 102 -28.39 -0.72 -10.34
CA ASP A 102 -29.11 -1.45 -9.30
C ASP A 102 -28.54 -1.22 -7.88
N GLY A 103 -27.66 -0.24 -7.71
CA GLY A 103 -27.17 0.25 -6.41
C GLY A 103 -26.03 -0.55 -5.79
N LYS A 104 -25.32 -1.40 -6.55
CA LYS A 104 -24.13 -2.13 -6.07
C LYS A 104 -22.87 -1.34 -6.40
N TYR A 105 -21.79 -1.61 -5.68
CA TYR A 105 -20.48 -0.99 -5.91
C TYR A 105 -19.57 -1.78 -6.87
N SER A 106 -20.06 -2.92 -7.38
CA SER A 106 -19.30 -3.80 -8.27
C SER A 106 -20.24 -4.55 -9.22
N TYR A 107 -19.67 -5.14 -10.27
CA TYR A 107 -20.37 -5.98 -11.22
C TYR A 107 -19.49 -7.17 -11.61
N THR A 108 -20.06 -8.38 -11.58
CA THR A 108 -19.40 -9.58 -12.11
C THR A 108 -19.99 -9.91 -13.46
N ASP A 109 -19.15 -9.98 -14.50
CA ASP A 109 -19.59 -10.29 -15.86
C ASP A 109 -19.77 -11.80 -16.12
N GLY A 110 -20.17 -12.15 -17.33
CA GLY A 110 -20.40 -13.54 -17.75
C GLY A 110 -19.15 -14.43 -17.76
N GLU A 111 -17.96 -13.82 -17.79
CA GLU A 111 -16.66 -14.50 -17.72
C GLU A 111 -16.13 -14.61 -16.28
N GLY A 112 -16.90 -14.15 -15.29
CA GLY A 112 -16.52 -14.16 -13.89
C GLY A 112 -15.52 -13.05 -13.49
N ARG A 113 -15.27 -12.06 -14.36
CA ARG A 113 -14.40 -10.92 -14.03
C ARG A 113 -15.15 -9.95 -13.12
N TYR A 114 -14.50 -9.53 -12.04
CA TYR A 114 -15.05 -8.61 -11.05
C TYR A 114 -14.67 -7.17 -11.40
N TRP A 115 -15.67 -6.33 -11.66
CA TRP A 115 -15.53 -4.97 -12.15
C TRP A 115 -15.91 -3.94 -11.09
N ARG A 116 -15.14 -2.85 -11.01
CA ARG A 116 -15.46 -1.66 -10.23
C ARG A 116 -15.17 -0.40 -11.03
N VAL A 117 -15.82 0.67 -10.65
CA VAL A 117 -15.65 1.97 -11.30
C VAL A 117 -15.47 3.07 -10.26
N TYR A 118 -14.49 3.94 -10.52
CA TYR A 118 -14.30 5.17 -9.77
C TYR A 118 -14.52 6.38 -10.68
N ARG A 119 -14.95 7.50 -10.08
CA ARG A 119 -14.82 8.79 -10.73
C ARG A 119 -13.33 9.07 -10.93
N PHE A 120 -12.95 9.53 -12.11
CA PHE A 120 -11.57 9.92 -12.35
C PHE A 120 -11.26 11.22 -11.59
N VAL A 121 -10.11 11.28 -10.94
CA VAL A 121 -9.65 12.49 -10.25
C VAL A 121 -8.95 13.38 -11.27
N GLU A 122 -9.59 14.51 -11.60
CA GLU A 122 -9.14 15.40 -12.66
C GLU A 122 -7.95 16.27 -12.21
N ASP A 123 -7.18 16.77 -13.16
CA ASP A 123 -6.07 17.72 -12.97
C ASP A 123 -5.02 17.19 -11.98
N THR A 124 -4.70 15.90 -12.09
CA THR A 124 -3.73 15.23 -11.24
C THR A 124 -2.72 14.42 -12.03
N VAL A 125 -1.53 14.27 -11.44
CA VAL A 125 -0.44 13.45 -11.94
C VAL A 125 0.00 12.45 -10.87
N CYS A 126 0.57 11.32 -11.30
CA CYS A 126 1.17 10.32 -10.44
C CYS A 126 2.68 10.29 -10.69
N ARG A 127 3.49 10.30 -9.64
CA ARG A 127 4.95 10.18 -9.72
C ARG A 127 5.40 8.80 -9.24
N GLN A 128 6.47 8.26 -9.84
CA GLN A 128 6.93 6.89 -9.54
C GLN A 128 8.09 6.85 -8.55
N THR A 129 8.89 7.92 -8.46
CA THR A 129 10.14 7.93 -7.69
C THR A 129 10.19 9.09 -6.72
N VAL A 130 10.75 8.83 -5.54
CA VAL A 130 11.14 9.84 -4.56
C VAL A 130 12.56 10.27 -4.90
N ASP A 131 12.76 11.56 -5.16
CA ASP A 131 14.03 12.12 -5.65
C ASP A 131 14.79 12.95 -4.59
N SER A 132 14.15 13.26 -3.49
CA SER A 132 14.74 14.10 -2.45
C SER A 132 14.06 13.91 -1.08
N PRO A 133 14.76 14.27 0.03
CA PRO A 133 14.14 14.32 1.36
C PRO A 133 12.88 15.21 1.39
N ALA A 134 12.89 16.35 0.69
CA ALA A 134 11.76 17.26 0.65
C ALA A 134 10.52 16.63 -0.04
N THR A 135 10.73 15.88 -1.13
CA THR A 135 9.66 15.11 -1.78
C THR A 135 9.14 14.02 -0.83
N PHE A 136 10.04 13.32 -0.13
CA PHE A 136 9.65 12.26 0.78
C PHE A 136 8.92 12.77 2.03
N ALA A 137 9.28 13.96 2.54
CA ALA A 137 8.50 14.62 3.59
C ALA A 137 7.04 14.89 3.16
N ARG A 138 6.82 15.32 1.91
CA ARG A 138 5.46 15.52 1.37
C ARG A 138 4.68 14.22 1.23
N VAL A 139 5.36 13.12 0.87
CA VAL A 139 4.75 11.78 0.87
C VAL A 139 4.32 11.40 2.28
N GLY A 140 5.19 11.63 3.27
CA GLY A 140 4.88 11.44 4.68
C GLY A 140 3.67 12.25 5.12
N GLU A 141 3.63 13.54 4.78
CA GLU A 141 2.50 14.43 5.11
C GLU A 141 1.18 13.93 4.51
N ALA A 142 1.19 13.42 3.27
CA ALA A 142 0.01 12.89 2.61
C ALA A 142 -0.53 11.62 3.29
N PHE A 143 0.32 10.64 3.63
CA PHE A 143 -0.11 9.46 4.35
C PHE A 143 -0.43 9.74 5.82
N GLY A 144 0.25 10.72 6.44
CA GLY A 144 -0.14 11.25 7.76
C GLY A 144 -1.54 11.87 7.74
N ASP A 145 -1.88 12.66 6.72
CA ASP A 145 -3.21 13.23 6.55
C ASP A 145 -4.28 12.15 6.32
N PHE A 146 -3.95 11.08 5.59
CA PHE A 146 -4.82 9.91 5.46
C PHE A 146 -5.13 9.29 6.83
N GLN A 147 -4.11 9.08 7.68
CA GLN A 147 -4.28 8.58 9.05
C GLN A 147 -5.13 9.55 9.90
N ARG A 148 -4.92 10.86 9.77
CA ARG A 148 -5.70 11.89 10.47
C ARG A 148 -7.17 11.88 10.07
N ARG A 149 -7.46 11.77 8.78
CA ARG A 149 -8.84 11.73 8.24
C ARG A 149 -9.62 10.49 8.69
N LEU A 150 -8.92 9.44 9.10
CA LEU A 150 -9.50 8.17 9.55
C LEU A 150 -9.32 7.95 11.07
N SER A 151 -8.82 8.94 11.81
CA SER A 151 -8.53 8.80 13.24
C SER A 151 -9.77 8.57 14.11
N ASP A 152 -10.93 9.01 13.67
CA ASP A 152 -12.24 8.83 14.33
C ASP A 152 -13.08 7.69 13.70
N PHE A 153 -12.51 6.95 12.72
CA PHE A 153 -13.15 5.78 12.13
C PHE A 153 -12.91 4.53 12.99
N ASP A 154 -13.97 3.76 13.23
CA ASP A 154 -13.84 2.47 13.90
C ASP A 154 -13.26 1.41 12.95
N ALA A 155 -11.96 1.18 13.03
CA ALA A 155 -11.25 0.24 12.17
C ALA A 155 -11.75 -1.22 12.31
N SER A 156 -12.43 -1.58 13.41
CA SER A 156 -13.00 -2.91 13.59
C SER A 156 -14.17 -3.22 12.66
N LEU A 157 -14.70 -2.21 11.97
CA LEU A 157 -15.74 -2.37 10.93
C LEU A 157 -15.18 -2.85 9.59
N LEU A 158 -13.85 -2.83 9.42
CA LEU A 158 -13.22 -3.28 8.19
C LEU A 158 -12.88 -4.77 8.25
N TYR A 159 -12.94 -5.41 7.09
CA TYR A 159 -12.48 -6.78 6.92
C TYR A 159 -10.96 -6.84 6.77
N GLU A 160 -10.35 -7.86 7.33
CA GLU A 160 -8.98 -8.25 6.98
C GLU A 160 -9.01 -9.00 5.63
N SER A 161 -9.01 -8.22 4.53
CA SER A 161 -9.19 -8.75 3.18
C SER A 161 -8.05 -9.67 2.72
N ILE A 162 -6.86 -9.50 3.29
CA ILE A 162 -5.71 -10.41 3.15
C ILE A 162 -5.31 -10.87 4.54
N PRO A 163 -5.69 -12.09 4.96
CA PRO A 163 -5.42 -12.57 6.31
C PRO A 163 -3.93 -12.57 6.66
N ASN A 164 -3.61 -12.07 7.86
CA ASN A 164 -2.24 -11.98 8.38
C ASN A 164 -1.29 -11.17 7.49
N PHE A 165 -1.77 -10.10 6.84
CA PHE A 165 -0.98 -9.34 5.88
C PHE A 165 0.34 -8.85 6.47
N HIS A 166 0.28 -8.12 7.60
CA HIS A 166 1.44 -7.67 8.39
C HIS A 166 1.55 -8.36 9.76
N ASN A 167 1.14 -9.61 9.86
CA ASN A 167 1.41 -10.42 11.03
C ASN A 167 2.83 -11.01 10.93
N THR A 168 3.84 -10.22 11.29
CA THR A 168 5.25 -10.62 11.17
C THR A 168 5.58 -11.87 11.99
N GLN A 169 4.93 -12.08 13.13
CA GLN A 169 5.07 -13.31 13.91
C GLN A 169 4.61 -14.54 13.11
N LYS A 170 3.47 -14.45 12.44
CA LYS A 170 2.96 -15.54 11.57
C LYS A 170 3.86 -15.73 10.35
N ARG A 171 4.32 -14.63 9.71
CA ARG A 171 5.27 -14.69 8.59
C ARG A 171 6.57 -15.37 8.98
N TYR A 172 7.07 -15.12 10.19
CA TYR A 172 8.25 -15.81 10.72
C TYR A 172 7.99 -17.30 10.94
N ALA A 173 6.86 -17.69 11.49
CA ALA A 173 6.49 -19.11 11.65
C ALA A 173 6.37 -19.83 10.30
N ASP A 174 5.77 -19.17 9.29
CA ASP A 174 5.68 -19.72 7.94
C ASP A 174 7.07 -19.87 7.29
N PHE A 175 7.97 -18.90 7.52
CA PHE A 175 9.36 -18.98 7.09
C PHE A 175 10.11 -20.16 7.71
N LEU A 176 9.99 -20.40 9.02
CA LEU A 176 10.60 -21.57 9.67
C LEU A 176 10.09 -22.87 9.07
N SER A 177 8.80 -22.94 8.75
CA SER A 177 8.21 -24.08 8.07
C SER A 177 8.76 -24.25 6.64
N ALA A 178 9.03 -23.15 5.93
CA ALA A 178 9.66 -23.19 4.61
C ALA A 178 11.13 -23.67 4.70
N VAL A 179 11.87 -23.23 5.72
CA VAL A 179 13.25 -23.71 5.99
C VAL A 179 13.28 -25.22 6.27
N GLU A 180 12.36 -25.71 7.12
CA GLU A 180 12.26 -27.13 7.46
C GLU A 180 11.86 -27.99 6.25
N ARG A 181 10.92 -27.48 5.46
CA ARG A 181 10.42 -28.19 4.26
C ARG A 181 11.43 -28.21 3.14
N ASP A 182 12.19 -27.13 2.96
CA ASP A 182 13.20 -26.92 1.90
C ASP A 182 12.75 -27.46 0.53
N ALA A 183 11.56 -27.07 0.11
CA ALA A 183 10.89 -27.64 -1.07
C ALA A 183 11.72 -27.55 -2.36
N ALA A 184 12.56 -26.51 -2.48
CA ALA A 184 13.44 -26.30 -3.62
C ALA A 184 14.87 -26.82 -3.40
N GLY A 185 15.22 -27.36 -2.21
CA GLY A 185 16.56 -27.84 -1.88
C GLY A 185 17.62 -26.75 -1.80
N ARG A 186 17.21 -25.52 -1.42
CA ARG A 186 18.07 -24.30 -1.46
C ARG A 186 18.57 -23.86 -0.09
N ALA A 187 18.05 -24.43 1.02
CA ALA A 187 18.33 -23.96 2.37
C ALA A 187 19.83 -24.02 2.73
N HIS A 188 20.57 -25.04 2.24
CA HIS A 188 21.98 -25.17 2.53
C HIS A 188 22.84 -24.01 1.98
N GLY A 189 22.39 -23.35 0.90
CA GLY A 189 23.10 -22.23 0.27
C GLY A 189 22.81 -20.85 0.88
N VAL A 190 21.87 -20.75 1.85
CA VAL A 190 21.40 -19.49 2.45
C VAL A 190 21.38 -19.54 3.98
N GLN A 191 22.31 -20.28 4.57
CA GLN A 191 22.38 -20.46 6.04
C GLN A 191 22.70 -19.17 6.79
N GLU A 192 23.41 -18.22 6.17
CA GLU A 192 23.72 -16.92 6.78
C GLU A 192 22.46 -16.06 6.85
N GLU A 193 21.67 -16.02 5.79
CA GLU A 193 20.40 -15.31 5.73
C GLU A 193 19.37 -15.91 6.70
N ILE A 194 19.28 -17.22 6.77
CA ILE A 194 18.42 -17.93 7.74
C ILE A 194 18.80 -17.55 9.16
N ARG A 195 20.10 -17.60 9.49
CA ARG A 195 20.61 -17.24 10.83
C ARG A 195 20.31 -15.76 11.14
N PHE A 196 20.56 -14.87 10.19
CA PHE A 196 20.27 -13.44 10.36
C PHE A 196 18.82 -13.20 10.79
N ILE A 197 17.87 -13.88 10.14
CA ILE A 197 16.43 -13.78 10.47
C ILE A 197 16.14 -14.42 11.83
N THR A 198 16.65 -15.63 12.09
CA THR A 198 16.36 -16.37 13.33
C THR A 198 16.94 -15.70 14.58
N ASP A 199 18.07 -15.01 14.47
CA ASP A 199 18.66 -14.22 15.56
C ASP A 199 17.76 -13.02 15.94
N ARG A 200 16.77 -12.66 15.11
CA ARG A 200 15.81 -11.56 15.30
C ARG A 200 14.38 -12.03 15.59
N ALA A 201 14.20 -13.29 15.91
CA ALA A 201 12.89 -13.91 16.16
C ALA A 201 12.01 -13.10 17.14
N GLU A 202 12.60 -12.63 18.24
CA GLU A 202 11.89 -11.86 19.28
C GLU A 202 11.34 -10.52 18.77
N LYS A 203 11.93 -9.95 17.70
CA LYS A 203 11.45 -8.71 17.09
C LYS A 203 10.17 -8.91 16.28
N CYS A 204 9.96 -10.10 15.77
CA CYS A 204 8.83 -10.38 14.87
C CYS A 204 7.45 -10.24 15.53
N SER A 205 7.36 -10.31 16.86
CA SER A 205 6.10 -10.14 17.59
C SER A 205 5.85 -8.70 18.05
N LEU A 206 6.82 -7.80 17.95
CA LEU A 206 6.81 -6.49 18.61
C LEU A 206 5.54 -5.66 18.36
N ILE A 207 5.13 -5.48 17.11
CA ILE A 207 3.95 -4.69 16.76
C ILE A 207 2.66 -5.49 17.02
N VAL A 208 2.68 -6.78 16.73
CA VAL A 208 1.53 -7.69 16.95
C VAL A 208 1.18 -7.75 18.44
N ASP A 209 2.17 -7.92 19.31
CA ASP A 209 1.98 -7.97 20.76
C ASP A 209 1.48 -6.61 21.31
N ALA A 210 2.02 -5.51 20.80
CA ALA A 210 1.59 -4.16 21.19
C ALA A 210 0.13 -3.86 20.77
N LEU A 211 -0.30 -4.33 19.59
CA LEU A 211 -1.70 -4.28 19.16
C LEU A 211 -2.59 -5.17 20.07
N ALA A 212 -2.16 -6.41 20.31
CA ALA A 212 -2.93 -7.37 21.11
C ALA A 212 -3.09 -6.93 22.58
N SER A 213 -2.08 -6.26 23.13
CA SER A 213 -2.15 -5.71 24.52
C SER A 213 -2.91 -4.38 24.61
N GLY A 214 -3.23 -3.74 23.48
CA GLY A 214 -3.84 -2.42 23.44
C GLY A 214 -2.85 -1.27 23.71
N GLU A 215 -1.55 -1.53 23.71
CA GLU A 215 -0.49 -0.51 23.77
C GLU A 215 -0.48 0.36 22.50
N LEU A 216 -0.77 -0.24 21.37
CA LEU A 216 -1.04 0.44 20.11
C LEU A 216 -2.53 0.38 19.78
N PRO A 217 -3.15 1.48 19.35
CA PRO A 217 -4.53 1.46 18.89
C PRO A 217 -4.67 0.75 17.55
N LEU A 218 -5.82 0.09 17.34
CA LEU A 218 -6.19 -0.40 16.03
C LEU A 218 -6.60 0.78 15.14
N ARG A 219 -6.00 0.89 13.96
CA ARG A 219 -6.27 1.95 12.99
C ARG A 219 -6.65 1.38 11.63
N VAL A 220 -7.14 2.25 10.77
CA VAL A 220 -7.22 1.96 9.33
C VAL A 220 -5.84 2.12 8.73
N THR A 221 -5.36 1.11 8.02
CA THR A 221 -4.06 1.13 7.32
C THR A 221 -4.23 0.98 5.83
N HIS A 222 -3.40 1.67 5.07
CA HIS A 222 -3.35 1.57 3.61
C HIS A 222 -2.60 0.32 3.14
N ASN A 223 -1.47 0.02 3.82
CA ASN A 223 -0.59 -1.14 3.60
C ASN A 223 0.14 -1.21 2.24
N ASP A 224 0.09 -0.14 1.44
CA ASP A 224 0.88 0.02 0.20
C ASP A 224 1.20 1.51 0.00
N THR A 225 2.02 2.07 0.91
CA THR A 225 2.25 3.51 1.05
C THR A 225 3.43 4.01 0.22
N LYS A 226 3.34 3.86 -1.09
CA LYS A 226 4.33 4.36 -2.05
C LYS A 226 3.88 5.65 -2.73
N LEU A 227 4.82 6.47 -3.22
CA LEU A 227 4.55 7.73 -3.90
C LEU A 227 3.58 7.55 -5.10
N SER A 228 3.67 6.42 -5.81
CA SER A 228 2.78 6.14 -6.94
C SER A 228 1.31 5.95 -6.56
N ASN A 229 1.00 5.83 -5.26
CA ASN A 229 -0.36 5.76 -4.73
C ASN A 229 -0.88 7.11 -4.21
N ILE A 230 -0.18 8.20 -4.53
CA ILE A 230 -0.61 9.57 -4.28
C ILE A 230 -0.84 10.27 -5.62
N LEU A 231 -2.04 10.81 -5.81
CA LEU A 231 -2.31 11.75 -6.89
C LEU A 231 -1.93 13.15 -6.43
N LEU A 232 -1.07 13.79 -7.18
CA LEU A 232 -0.61 15.16 -6.95
C LEU A 232 -1.34 16.10 -7.90
N ASP A 233 -1.66 17.31 -7.43
CA ASP A 233 -2.16 18.37 -8.29
C ASP A 233 -1.12 18.71 -9.37
N GLU A 234 -1.55 18.73 -10.63
CA GLU A 234 -0.63 18.92 -11.77
C GLU A 234 0.03 20.33 -11.81
N THR A 235 -0.53 21.30 -11.06
CA THR A 235 -0.06 22.68 -11.02
C THR A 235 0.77 22.98 -9.78
N THR A 236 0.30 22.55 -8.59
CA THR A 236 0.94 22.86 -7.30
C THR A 236 1.86 21.78 -6.78
N ASP A 237 1.77 20.56 -7.34
CA ASP A 237 2.50 19.37 -6.88
C ASP A 237 2.15 18.98 -5.42
N GLU A 238 1.02 19.45 -4.92
CA GLU A 238 0.49 19.08 -3.61
C GLU A 238 -0.30 17.78 -3.67
N ALA A 239 -0.29 16.99 -2.59
CA ALA A 239 -1.08 15.76 -2.50
C ALA A 239 -2.57 16.07 -2.50
N VAL A 240 -3.32 15.37 -3.36
CA VAL A 240 -4.78 15.56 -3.53
C VAL A 240 -5.54 14.35 -3.06
N CYS A 241 -5.15 13.15 -3.49
CA CYS A 241 -5.90 11.93 -3.26
C CYS A 241 -4.98 10.73 -3.09
N ILE A 242 -5.24 9.92 -2.08
CA ILE A 242 -4.64 8.59 -1.92
C ILE A 242 -5.46 7.60 -2.73
N ILE A 243 -4.78 6.77 -3.53
CA ILE A 243 -5.38 5.75 -4.41
C ILE A 243 -4.85 4.36 -4.11
N ASP A 244 -5.37 3.34 -4.81
CA ASP A 244 -5.01 1.93 -4.65
C ASP A 244 -5.32 1.39 -3.24
N LEU A 245 -6.59 1.55 -2.85
CA LEU A 245 -7.10 1.18 -1.52
C LEU A 245 -7.42 -0.32 -1.38
N ASP A 246 -6.88 -1.18 -2.22
CA ASP A 246 -7.20 -2.62 -2.23
C ASP A 246 -6.71 -3.35 -0.98
N THR A 247 -5.68 -2.80 -0.35
CA THR A 247 -5.07 -3.33 0.86
C THR A 247 -5.49 -2.58 2.13
N VAL A 248 -6.52 -1.73 2.03
CA VAL A 248 -7.03 -1.02 3.21
C VAL A 248 -7.69 -2.02 4.16
N MET A 249 -7.14 -2.10 5.38
CA MET A 249 -7.51 -3.07 6.41
C MET A 249 -7.33 -2.48 7.81
N PRO A 250 -7.84 -3.16 8.87
CA PRO A 250 -7.45 -2.82 10.24
C PRO A 250 -5.98 -3.17 10.47
N GLY A 251 -5.24 -2.28 11.15
CA GLY A 251 -3.83 -2.51 11.45
C GLY A 251 -3.23 -1.45 12.36
N SER A 252 -1.94 -1.20 12.22
CA SER A 252 -1.20 -0.17 12.94
C SER A 252 -0.68 0.90 11.98
N ALA A 253 -0.71 2.17 12.37
CA ALA A 253 -0.07 3.25 11.62
C ALA A 253 1.43 2.98 11.34
N LEU A 254 2.07 2.12 12.15
CA LEU A 254 3.45 1.70 11.97
C LEU A 254 3.65 0.86 10.69
N TYR A 255 2.61 0.17 10.21
CA TYR A 255 2.68 -0.58 8.96
C TYR A 255 2.77 0.36 7.76
N ASP A 256 1.92 1.39 7.73
CA ASP A 256 1.95 2.42 6.69
C ASP A 256 3.26 3.20 6.70
N PHE A 257 3.71 3.63 7.88
CA PHE A 257 5.00 4.27 8.04
C PHE A 257 6.14 3.37 7.56
N GLY A 258 6.14 2.11 7.99
CA GLY A 258 7.19 1.13 7.69
C GLY A 258 7.31 0.80 6.21
N ASP A 259 6.19 0.66 5.51
CA ASP A 259 6.20 0.33 4.08
C ASP A 259 6.80 1.47 3.23
N SER A 260 6.45 2.72 3.56
CA SER A 260 7.10 3.88 2.93
C SER A 260 8.61 3.94 3.21
N ILE A 261 9.02 3.71 4.47
CA ILE A 261 10.46 3.75 4.84
C ILE A 261 11.23 2.66 4.12
N ARG A 262 10.72 1.45 4.05
CA ARG A 262 11.36 0.32 3.39
C ARG A 262 11.74 0.62 1.94
N THR A 263 10.88 1.33 1.22
CA THR A 263 11.08 1.65 -0.19
C THR A 263 11.72 3.01 -0.42
N GLY A 264 11.30 4.03 0.32
CA GLY A 264 11.69 5.42 0.08
C GLY A 264 12.97 5.85 0.80
N ALA A 265 13.41 5.12 1.85
CA ALA A 265 14.66 5.38 2.55
C ALA A 265 15.78 4.39 2.17
N ALA A 266 15.70 3.76 1.01
CA ALA A 266 16.73 2.91 0.44
C ALA A 266 17.47 3.63 -0.69
N SER A 267 18.81 3.46 -0.76
CA SER A 267 19.65 4.07 -1.81
C SER A 267 19.57 3.36 -3.15
N ALA A 268 19.04 2.13 -3.19
CA ALA A 268 19.01 1.28 -4.37
C ALA A 268 17.64 0.61 -4.55
N ALA A 269 17.42 0.03 -5.71
CA ALA A 269 16.22 -0.75 -6.00
C ALA A 269 16.15 -2.01 -5.12
N GLU A 270 14.92 -2.52 -4.92
CA GLU A 270 14.66 -3.72 -4.12
C GLU A 270 15.39 -4.97 -4.64
N ASP A 271 15.70 -5.01 -5.93
CA ASP A 271 16.38 -6.12 -6.61
C ASP A 271 17.83 -5.78 -7.03
N GLU A 272 18.51 -4.84 -6.35
CA GLU A 272 19.93 -4.52 -6.57
C GLU A 272 20.83 -5.69 -6.09
N PRO A 273 21.59 -6.33 -6.99
CA PRO A 273 22.43 -7.46 -6.61
C PRO A 273 23.74 -7.06 -5.91
N ASP A 274 24.18 -5.82 -6.08
CA ASP A 274 25.41 -5.26 -5.48
C ASP A 274 25.07 -4.62 -4.12
N LEU A 275 25.28 -5.37 -3.05
CA LEU A 275 24.96 -4.93 -1.69
C LEU A 275 25.79 -3.73 -1.22
N ASP A 276 26.93 -3.44 -1.84
CA ASP A 276 27.72 -2.24 -1.54
C ASP A 276 27.03 -0.96 -2.00
N LYS A 277 25.99 -1.06 -2.85
CA LYS A 277 25.15 0.07 -3.25
C LYS A 277 23.89 0.20 -2.40
N VAL A 278 23.57 -0.81 -1.60
CA VAL A 278 22.35 -0.85 -0.80
C VAL A 278 22.63 -0.26 0.58
N HIS A 279 22.05 0.89 0.85
CA HIS A 279 22.19 1.58 2.14
C HIS A 279 20.83 2.10 2.59
N PHE A 280 20.59 2.04 3.89
CA PHE A 280 19.52 2.81 4.51
C PHE A 280 19.94 4.28 4.64
N LEU A 281 19.05 5.20 4.35
CA LEU A 281 19.26 6.65 4.32
C LEU A 281 18.56 7.32 5.51
N PRO A 282 19.24 7.57 6.65
CA PRO A 282 18.64 8.18 7.83
C PRO A 282 18.00 9.55 7.57
N GLU A 283 18.58 10.35 6.67
CA GLU A 283 18.02 11.65 6.28
C GLU A 283 16.65 11.53 5.58
N MET A 284 16.42 10.46 4.81
CA MET A 284 15.13 10.19 4.19
C MET A 284 14.11 9.77 5.26
N PHE A 285 14.51 8.88 6.18
CA PHE A 285 13.68 8.52 7.34
C PHE A 285 13.23 9.75 8.12
N LYS A 286 14.16 10.64 8.49
CA LYS A 286 13.88 11.85 9.27
C LYS A 286 12.90 12.76 8.54
N ALA A 287 13.13 13.01 7.25
CA ALA A 287 12.25 13.82 6.44
C ALA A 287 10.83 13.24 6.35
N TYR A 288 10.72 11.92 6.12
CA TYR A 288 9.42 11.25 6.08
C TYR A 288 8.72 11.30 7.44
N ALA A 289 9.44 11.04 8.54
CA ALA A 289 8.89 11.06 9.90
C ALA A 289 8.34 12.45 10.27
N GLU A 290 9.07 13.53 9.98
CA GLU A 290 8.57 14.91 10.16
C GLU A 290 7.29 15.15 9.38
N GLY A 291 7.27 14.77 8.09
CA GLY A 291 6.09 14.91 7.25
C GLY A 291 4.91 14.10 7.77
N PHE A 292 5.13 12.82 8.09
CA PHE A 292 4.09 11.92 8.57
C PHE A 292 3.46 12.42 9.88
N ILE A 293 4.29 12.78 10.87
CA ILE A 293 3.82 13.33 12.15
C ILE A 293 3.05 14.64 11.92
N LYS A 294 3.58 15.54 11.09
CA LYS A 294 2.88 16.78 10.72
C LYS A 294 1.51 16.49 10.10
N GLY A 295 1.45 15.56 9.14
CA GLY A 295 0.22 15.18 8.45
C GLY A 295 -0.84 14.58 9.38
N THR A 296 -0.42 13.81 10.39
CA THR A 296 -1.36 13.23 11.38
C THR A 296 -2.02 14.28 12.27
N GLY A 297 -1.47 15.49 12.34
CA GLY A 297 -2.07 16.60 13.11
C GLY A 297 -2.32 16.26 14.59
N GLY A 298 -1.48 15.43 15.20
CA GLY A 298 -1.61 14.99 16.59
C GLY A 298 -2.55 13.80 16.81
N ALA A 299 -2.97 13.11 15.75
CA ALA A 299 -3.84 11.93 15.87
C ALA A 299 -3.09 10.68 16.35
N LEU A 300 -1.76 10.63 16.23
CA LEU A 300 -0.95 9.54 16.79
C LEU A 300 -0.75 9.72 18.29
N THR A 301 -0.71 8.59 19.01
CA THR A 301 -0.28 8.55 20.41
C THR A 301 1.23 8.73 20.51
N GLU A 302 1.75 9.20 21.65
CA GLU A 302 3.20 9.24 21.88
C GLU A 302 3.87 7.88 21.68
N ARG A 303 3.18 6.80 22.04
CA ARG A 303 3.69 5.44 21.88
C ARG A 303 3.87 5.09 20.40
N GLU A 304 2.90 5.42 19.55
CA GLU A 304 3.01 5.22 18.10
C GLU A 304 4.19 6.02 17.53
N VAL A 305 4.33 7.29 17.92
CA VAL A 305 5.45 8.13 17.47
C VAL A 305 6.78 7.51 17.86
N ARG A 306 6.98 7.12 19.14
CA ARG A 306 8.21 6.48 19.62
C ARG A 306 8.54 5.18 18.91
N MET A 307 7.56 4.46 18.40
CA MET A 307 7.71 3.18 17.70
C MET A 307 7.85 3.33 16.16
N LEU A 308 7.86 4.54 15.60
CA LEU A 308 8.05 4.72 14.15
C LEU A 308 9.34 4.06 13.61
N PRO A 309 10.51 4.16 14.31
CA PRO A 309 11.72 3.43 13.90
C PRO A 309 11.51 1.91 13.87
N ASP A 310 10.77 1.38 14.83
CA ASP A 310 10.44 -0.04 14.89
C ASP A 310 9.52 -0.44 13.73
N GLY A 311 8.60 0.44 13.31
CA GLY A 311 7.74 0.25 12.13
C GLY A 311 8.56 0.03 10.85
N GLY A 312 9.51 0.94 10.56
CA GLY A 312 10.43 0.81 9.43
C GLY A 312 11.24 -0.49 9.47
N TYR A 313 11.78 -0.80 10.63
CA TYR A 313 12.58 -2.00 10.87
C TYR A 313 11.75 -3.29 10.65
N ILE A 314 10.58 -3.39 11.27
CA ILE A 314 9.76 -4.62 11.24
C ILE A 314 9.22 -4.90 9.84
N ILE A 315 8.73 -3.89 9.12
CA ILE A 315 8.21 -4.11 7.76
C ILE A 315 9.34 -4.50 6.80
N THR A 316 10.54 -3.94 6.96
CA THR A 316 11.71 -4.34 6.17
C THR A 316 12.13 -5.78 6.48
N LEU A 317 12.18 -6.17 7.76
CA LEU A 317 12.48 -7.55 8.18
C LEU A 317 11.41 -8.54 7.68
N GLU A 318 10.12 -8.17 7.79
CA GLU A 318 9.01 -8.99 7.29
C GLU A 318 9.15 -9.24 5.80
N GLN A 319 9.51 -8.22 5.03
CA GLN A 319 9.66 -8.39 3.59
C GLN A 319 10.86 -9.29 3.23
N ALA A 320 11.97 -9.21 3.98
CA ALA A 320 13.09 -10.15 3.86
C ALA A 320 12.65 -11.59 4.15
N ILE A 321 11.91 -11.80 5.22
CA ILE A 321 11.31 -13.09 5.62
C ILE A 321 10.45 -13.66 4.48
N ARG A 322 9.59 -12.84 3.89
CA ARG A 322 8.68 -13.25 2.82
C ARG A 322 9.43 -13.62 1.53
N PHE A 323 10.43 -12.83 1.13
CA PHE A 323 11.23 -13.13 -0.06
C PHE A 323 12.07 -14.39 0.12
N LEU A 324 12.73 -14.56 1.26
CA LEU A 324 13.55 -15.74 1.51
C LEU A 324 12.68 -17.00 1.66
N GLY A 325 11.53 -16.89 2.29
CA GLY A 325 10.56 -17.98 2.41
C GLY A 325 10.06 -18.44 1.04
N ASP A 326 9.67 -17.51 0.16
CA ASP A 326 9.24 -17.83 -1.20
C ASP A 326 10.38 -18.43 -2.06
N TYR A 327 11.61 -17.95 -1.89
CA TYR A 327 12.79 -18.55 -2.53
C TYR A 327 12.98 -20.01 -2.12
N LEU A 328 12.81 -20.33 -0.84
CA LEU A 328 12.90 -21.70 -0.32
C LEU A 328 11.75 -22.59 -0.80
N ASP A 329 10.56 -22.02 -1.01
CA ASP A 329 9.37 -22.69 -1.53
C ASP A 329 9.36 -22.81 -3.07
N GLY A 330 10.39 -22.30 -3.76
CA GLY A 330 10.55 -22.44 -5.21
C GLY A 330 9.95 -21.29 -6.03
N ASP A 331 9.89 -20.09 -5.47
CA ASP A 331 9.43 -18.85 -6.15
C ASP A 331 7.98 -18.96 -6.64
N THR A 332 7.07 -19.33 -5.74
CA THR A 332 5.67 -19.63 -6.07
C THR A 332 4.72 -18.44 -5.86
N TYR A 333 5.10 -17.47 -5.03
CA TYR A 333 4.25 -16.34 -4.65
C TYR A 333 4.59 -15.07 -5.44
N TYR A 334 5.87 -14.66 -5.43
CA TYR A 334 6.30 -13.46 -6.12
C TYR A 334 6.69 -13.74 -7.58
N HIS A 335 6.32 -12.85 -8.47
CA HIS A 335 6.81 -12.90 -9.84
C HIS A 335 8.32 -12.66 -9.89
N THR A 336 9.07 -13.59 -10.47
CA THR A 336 10.53 -13.54 -10.60
C THR A 336 10.94 -13.33 -12.05
N LYS A 337 11.98 -12.51 -12.26
CA LYS A 337 12.58 -12.26 -13.58
C LYS A 337 13.67 -13.28 -13.93
N TYR A 338 14.27 -13.89 -12.91
CA TYR A 338 15.36 -14.88 -13.01
C TYR A 338 15.38 -15.77 -11.74
N PRO A 339 16.10 -16.92 -11.75
CA PRO A 339 15.99 -17.95 -10.70
C PRO A 339 16.35 -17.51 -9.27
N GLU A 340 17.21 -16.49 -9.10
CA GLU A 340 17.64 -15.99 -7.78
C GLU A 340 17.03 -14.65 -7.40
N HIS A 341 16.02 -14.20 -8.12
CA HIS A 341 15.46 -12.86 -7.95
C HIS A 341 14.97 -12.62 -6.51
N ASN A 342 14.24 -13.58 -5.91
CA ASN A 342 13.77 -13.44 -4.53
C ASN A 342 14.92 -13.51 -3.51
N LEU A 343 16.00 -14.23 -3.78
CA LEU A 343 17.19 -14.25 -2.93
C LEU A 343 17.89 -12.88 -2.96
N VAL A 344 18.04 -12.27 -4.13
CA VAL A 344 18.60 -10.91 -4.28
C VAL A 344 17.75 -9.92 -3.49
N ARG A 345 16.43 -9.96 -3.65
CA ARG A 345 15.49 -9.12 -2.90
C ARG A 345 15.60 -9.34 -1.38
N ALA A 346 15.67 -10.60 -0.93
CA ALA A 346 15.86 -10.90 0.48
C ALA A 346 17.15 -10.26 1.02
N ARG A 347 18.26 -10.40 0.32
CA ARG A 347 19.57 -9.85 0.70
C ARG A 347 19.56 -8.33 0.78
N THR A 348 18.91 -7.64 -0.16
CA THR A 348 18.76 -6.17 -0.08
C THR A 348 17.99 -5.76 1.16
N GLN A 349 16.89 -6.44 1.50
CA GLN A 349 16.12 -6.13 2.71
C GLN A 349 16.92 -6.44 3.98
N LEU A 350 17.64 -7.57 4.05
CA LEU A 350 18.50 -7.90 5.20
C LEU A 350 19.62 -6.87 5.39
N LYS A 351 20.19 -6.35 4.30
CA LYS A 351 21.19 -5.27 4.36
C LYS A 351 20.59 -3.98 4.93
N LEU A 352 19.37 -3.60 4.49
CA LEU A 352 18.67 -2.43 5.04
C LEU A 352 18.34 -2.62 6.52
N VAL A 353 17.92 -3.82 6.95
CA VAL A 353 17.70 -4.15 8.37
C VAL A 353 18.97 -3.96 9.19
N ALA A 354 20.11 -4.43 8.72
CA ALA A 354 21.38 -4.27 9.40
C ALA A 354 21.79 -2.79 9.53
N ASP A 355 21.60 -2.00 8.47
CA ASP A 355 21.88 -0.57 8.49
C ASP A 355 20.95 0.18 9.46
N MET A 356 19.65 -0.17 9.49
CA MET A 356 18.69 0.40 10.44
C MET A 356 19.08 0.08 11.88
N GLU A 357 19.56 -1.12 12.18
CA GLU A 357 20.04 -1.49 13.51
C GLU A 357 21.23 -0.62 13.95
N ALA A 358 22.15 -0.35 13.03
CA ALA A 358 23.33 0.48 13.32
C ALA A 358 22.98 1.92 13.66
N CYS A 359 21.93 2.49 13.06
CA CYS A 359 21.49 3.87 13.31
C CYS A 359 20.26 3.97 14.23
N MET A 360 19.73 2.86 14.75
CA MET A 360 18.50 2.84 15.57
C MET A 360 18.55 3.83 16.76
N PRO A 361 19.66 3.98 17.53
CA PRO A 361 19.71 4.97 18.59
C PRO A 361 19.49 6.41 18.08
N GLU A 362 20.09 6.77 16.95
CA GLU A 362 19.94 8.08 16.31
C GLU A 362 18.48 8.32 15.86
N LEU A 363 17.85 7.30 15.26
CA LEU A 363 16.46 7.40 14.81
C LEU A 363 15.50 7.60 15.99
N ARG A 364 15.71 6.90 17.10
CA ARG A 364 14.91 7.03 18.33
C ARG A 364 15.08 8.40 18.97
N GLU A 365 16.32 8.88 19.12
CA GLU A 365 16.59 10.21 19.64
C GLU A 365 15.89 11.29 18.79
N PHE A 366 15.95 11.14 17.46
CA PHE A 366 15.28 12.06 16.56
C PHE A 366 13.76 12.08 16.76
N VAL A 367 13.12 10.90 16.79
CA VAL A 367 11.66 10.82 16.95
C VAL A 367 11.20 11.31 18.32
N ASP A 368 11.99 11.05 19.39
CA ASP A 368 11.74 11.57 20.73
C ASP A 368 11.78 13.10 20.78
N GLY A 369 12.57 13.72 19.91
CA GLY A 369 12.61 15.18 19.74
C GLY A 369 11.41 15.78 19.01
N LEU A 370 10.54 14.96 18.41
CA LEU A 370 9.34 15.39 17.68
C LEU A 370 8.06 15.32 18.54
N ILE A 371 8.13 14.73 19.74
CA ILE A 371 7.04 14.65 20.73
C ILE A 371 7.12 15.89 21.63
#